data_dfb0deb267253688879abf59d0f0ab3e
#
_entry.id   dfb0deb267253688879abf59d0f0ab3e
#
_cell.length_a   1.000
_cell.length_b   1.000
_cell.length_c   1.000
_cell.angle_alpha   90.00
_cell.angle_beta   90.00
_cell.angle_gamma   90.00
#
_symmetry.space_group_name_H-M   'P 1'
#
loop_
_entity.id
_entity.type
_entity.pdbx_description
1 polymer ?
#
loop_
_entity_poly.entity_id
_entity_poly.type
_entity_poly.pdbx_seq_one_letter_code
_entity_poly.pdbx_strand_id
1 'polypeptide(L)'
;IPPIKRSEIARYYTYADAVIANLFIGTYEAVGIESVMCGTPVIQYTDKRRKIIVDGKEIKSPFQPFSNDPKSIAEVIDKVIESKEFRQKLFEEEDKFVKEIFDTVKCGEWWDNLFEDITKKHKSIRKNSSPFRIKLRLIGFLIANRLYFYKVKKLFSRSEYQKTGQTIYDEMPQNSI
;
A
#
# COMPACT_ATOMS: atom_id res chain seq x y z
N ILE A 1 -14.74 7.28 -10.53
CA ILE A 1 -14.06 6.49 -11.58
C ILE A 1 -14.73 5.11 -11.57
N PRO A 2 -15.18 4.60 -12.73
CA PRO A 2 -15.76 3.27 -12.80
C PRO A 2 -14.73 2.20 -12.39
N PRO A 3 -15.14 1.00 -11.95
CA PRO A 3 -14.23 -0.08 -11.63
C PRO A 3 -13.36 -0.42 -12.85
N ILE A 4 -12.04 -0.26 -12.71
CA ILE A 4 -11.06 -0.56 -13.76
C ILE A 4 -10.55 -1.99 -13.56
N LYS A 5 -10.42 -2.75 -14.63
CA LYS A 5 -9.81 -4.07 -14.57
C LYS A 5 -8.33 -3.93 -14.23
N ARG A 6 -7.83 -4.82 -13.37
CA ARG A 6 -6.42 -4.80 -12.95
C ARG A 6 -5.44 -4.82 -14.15
N SER A 7 -5.78 -5.53 -15.21
CA SER A 7 -4.97 -5.59 -16.45
C SER A 7 -4.90 -4.26 -17.21
N GLU A 8 -5.77 -3.31 -16.91
CA GLU A 8 -5.86 -2.01 -17.61
C GLU A 8 -5.29 -0.87 -16.78
N ILE A 9 -5.10 -1.08 -15.47
CA ILE A 9 -4.72 -0.01 -14.53
C ILE A 9 -3.38 0.65 -14.89
N ALA A 10 -2.42 -0.12 -15.39
CA ALA A 10 -1.12 0.39 -15.82
C ALA A 10 -1.24 1.49 -16.90
N ARG A 11 -2.21 1.35 -17.81
CA ARG A 11 -2.47 2.38 -18.84
C ARG A 11 -2.91 3.71 -18.23
N TYR A 12 -3.76 3.65 -17.20
CA TYR A 12 -4.21 4.86 -16.53
C TYR A 12 -3.04 5.55 -15.80
N TYR A 13 -2.16 4.79 -15.16
CA TYR A 13 -0.96 5.36 -14.57
C TYR A 13 -0.09 6.05 -15.62
N THR A 14 0.21 5.37 -16.72
CA THR A 14 1.10 5.88 -17.77
C THR A 14 0.59 7.18 -18.41
N TYR A 15 -0.71 7.41 -18.46
CA TYR A 15 -1.30 8.62 -19.06
C TYR A 15 -1.57 9.75 -18.04
N ALA A 16 -1.34 9.51 -16.75
CA ALA A 16 -1.51 10.54 -15.73
C ALA A 16 -0.25 11.39 -15.59
N ASP A 17 -0.40 12.69 -15.31
CA ASP A 17 0.72 13.56 -14.94
C ASP A 17 1.29 13.23 -13.56
N ALA A 18 0.45 12.77 -12.65
CA ALA A 18 0.78 12.23 -11.34
C ALA A 18 -0.38 11.38 -10.81
N VAL A 19 -0.10 10.51 -9.87
CA VAL A 19 -1.10 9.69 -9.18
C VAL A 19 -1.15 10.08 -7.71
N ILE A 20 -2.34 10.29 -7.19
CA ILE A 20 -2.55 10.52 -5.77
C ILE A 20 -2.85 9.16 -5.11
N ALA A 21 -1.96 8.73 -4.24
CA ALA A 21 -2.13 7.51 -3.45
C ALA A 21 -2.63 7.85 -2.04
N ASN A 22 -2.22 7.11 -1.03
CA ASN A 22 -2.69 7.32 0.34
C ASN A 22 -2.15 8.63 0.96
N LEU A 23 -3.06 9.46 1.47
CA LEU A 23 -2.73 10.73 2.09
C LEU A 23 -2.78 10.70 3.63
N PHE A 24 -3.17 9.56 4.26
CA PHE A 24 -3.46 9.51 5.69
C PHE A 24 -2.66 8.47 6.48
N ILE A 25 -2.44 7.27 5.93
CA ILE A 25 -1.91 6.14 6.70
C ILE A 25 -0.39 6.23 6.87
N GLY A 26 0.30 6.96 6.01
CA GLY A 26 1.76 7.12 6.07
C GLY A 26 2.55 5.84 5.76
N THR A 27 1.97 4.93 4.99
CA THR A 27 2.62 3.69 4.52
C THR A 27 2.84 3.73 3.02
N TYR A 28 3.76 2.87 2.55
CA TYR A 28 3.90 2.60 1.12
C TYR A 28 2.77 1.70 0.67
N GLU A 29 2.06 2.13 -0.38
CA GLU A 29 0.95 1.37 -0.94
C GLU A 29 1.27 0.88 -2.35
N ALA A 30 0.64 -0.24 -2.73
CA ALA A 30 0.81 -0.81 -4.05
C ALA A 30 0.53 0.19 -5.17
N VAL A 31 -0.51 1.00 -5.02
CA VAL A 31 -0.88 2.06 -5.98
C VAL A 31 0.26 3.03 -6.24
N GLY A 32 0.94 3.51 -5.20
CA GLY A 32 2.08 4.41 -5.34
C GLY A 32 3.26 3.75 -6.03
N ILE A 33 3.61 2.54 -5.61
CA ILE A 33 4.73 1.78 -6.18
C ILE A 33 4.44 1.42 -7.64
N GLU A 34 3.25 0.91 -7.95
CA GLU A 34 2.82 0.57 -9.31
C GLU A 34 2.82 1.79 -10.23
N SER A 35 2.41 2.98 -9.74
CA SER A 35 2.46 4.23 -10.48
C SER A 35 3.88 4.61 -10.89
N VAL A 36 4.82 4.58 -9.95
CA VAL A 36 6.24 4.88 -10.23
C VAL A 36 6.82 3.87 -11.21
N MET A 37 6.51 2.57 -11.05
CA MET A 37 6.94 1.53 -12.00
C MET A 37 6.38 1.73 -13.41
N CYS A 38 5.25 2.43 -13.55
CA CYS A 38 4.66 2.80 -14.83
C CYS A 38 5.20 4.13 -15.39
N GLY A 39 6.15 4.79 -14.73
CA GLY A 39 6.77 6.03 -15.19
C GLY A 39 6.07 7.31 -14.72
N THR A 40 5.19 7.22 -13.72
CA THR A 40 4.37 8.34 -13.26
C THR A 40 4.65 8.64 -11.79
N PRO A 41 4.97 9.91 -11.44
CA PRO A 41 5.24 10.30 -10.06
C PRO A 41 3.99 10.16 -9.19
N VAL A 42 4.20 9.94 -7.91
CA VAL A 42 3.12 9.74 -6.94
C VAL A 42 3.14 10.80 -5.84
N ILE A 43 1.97 11.28 -5.48
CA ILE A 43 1.75 12.12 -4.31
C ILE A 43 1.17 11.23 -3.23
N GLN A 44 1.96 10.96 -2.18
CA GLN A 44 1.49 10.19 -1.04
C GLN A 44 2.11 10.67 0.27
N TYR A 45 1.37 10.52 1.34
CA TYR A 45 1.87 10.81 2.67
C TYR A 45 2.74 9.65 3.16
N THR A 46 3.93 9.97 3.68
CA THR A 46 4.80 9.01 4.34
C THR A 46 5.15 9.51 5.74
N ASP A 47 4.88 8.71 6.76
CA ASP A 47 5.23 9.05 8.14
C ASP A 47 6.75 9.09 8.30
N LYS A 48 7.31 10.27 8.59
CA LYS A 48 8.74 10.51 8.78
C LYS A 48 9.38 9.67 9.90
N ARG A 49 8.57 9.16 10.82
CA ARG A 49 9.03 8.28 11.90
C ARG A 49 9.35 6.86 11.40
N ARG A 50 8.84 6.49 10.23
CA ARG A 50 9.13 5.19 9.62
C ARG A 50 10.48 5.22 8.95
N LYS A 51 11.40 4.44 9.49
CA LYS A 51 12.73 4.26 8.95
C LYS A 51 12.78 3.01 8.09
N ILE A 52 13.35 3.14 6.91
CA ILE A 52 13.68 2.01 6.07
C ILE A 52 15.17 1.78 6.22
N ILE A 53 15.53 0.58 6.62
CA ILE A 53 16.93 0.19 6.79
C ILE A 53 17.20 -0.94 5.80
N VAL A 54 18.10 -0.69 4.86
CA VAL A 54 18.59 -1.69 3.90
C VAL A 54 20.11 -1.81 4.09
N ASP A 55 20.60 -3.01 4.31
CA ASP A 55 22.02 -3.30 4.55
C ASP A 55 22.63 -2.42 5.65
N GLY A 56 21.88 -2.15 6.71
CA GLY A 56 22.29 -1.32 7.85
C GLY A 56 22.29 0.18 7.58
N LYS A 57 21.88 0.65 6.40
CA LYS A 57 21.79 2.07 6.05
C LYS A 57 20.34 2.53 6.07
N GLU A 58 20.10 3.70 6.65
CA GLU A 58 18.80 4.34 6.61
C GLU A 58 18.58 4.99 5.23
N ILE A 59 17.53 4.55 4.53
CA ILE A 59 17.11 5.12 3.25
C ILE A 59 15.95 6.07 3.51
N LYS A 60 16.12 7.31 3.08
CA LYS A 60 15.07 8.33 3.20
C LYS A 60 14.03 8.15 2.09
N SER A 61 12.76 8.22 2.48
CA SER A 61 11.66 8.23 1.53
C SER A 61 11.69 9.49 0.67
N PRO A 62 11.63 9.39 -0.65
CA PRO A 62 11.53 10.54 -1.55
C PRO A 62 10.12 11.10 -1.62
N PHE A 63 9.11 10.31 -1.23
CA PHE A 63 7.73 10.73 -1.26
C PHE A 63 7.56 11.98 -0.42
N GLN A 64 6.94 12.99 -1.02
CA GLN A 64 6.90 14.34 -0.45
C GLN A 64 6.35 14.32 0.96
N PRO A 65 7.12 14.83 1.93
CA PRO A 65 6.69 14.93 3.29
C PRO A 65 5.73 16.11 3.41
N PHE A 66 4.48 15.93 3.10
CA PHE A 66 3.47 16.86 3.59
C PHE A 66 2.86 16.28 4.87
N SER A 67 2.43 17.16 5.73
CA SER A 67 1.54 16.75 6.80
C SER A 67 0.20 16.34 6.16
N ASN A 68 -0.60 15.52 6.84
CA ASN A 68 -1.97 15.24 6.40
C ASN A 68 -2.91 16.45 6.53
N ASP A 69 -2.35 17.64 6.54
CA ASP A 69 -3.05 18.91 6.50
C ASP A 69 -3.48 19.23 5.07
N PRO A 70 -4.77 19.54 4.82
CA PRO A 70 -5.28 19.82 3.48
C PRO A 70 -4.54 20.94 2.74
N LYS A 71 -4.05 21.97 3.45
CA LYS A 71 -3.29 23.06 2.83
C LYS A 71 -1.94 22.59 2.30
N SER A 72 -1.23 21.81 3.09
CA SER A 72 0.06 21.21 2.69
C SER A 72 -0.09 20.27 1.51
N ILE A 73 -1.20 19.52 1.45
CA ILE A 73 -1.53 18.64 0.33
C ILE A 73 -1.78 19.46 -0.95
N ALA A 74 -2.58 20.52 -0.85
CA ALA A 74 -2.88 21.41 -1.98
C ALA A 74 -1.59 22.04 -2.54
N GLU A 75 -0.70 22.53 -1.69
CA GLU A 75 0.57 23.12 -2.13
C GLU A 75 1.45 22.14 -2.93
N VAL A 76 1.44 20.85 -2.58
CA VAL A 76 2.19 19.83 -3.35
C VAL A 76 1.51 19.55 -4.69
N ILE A 77 0.18 19.45 -4.68
CA ILE A 77 -0.60 19.24 -5.90
C ILE A 77 -0.38 20.39 -6.87
N ASP A 78 -0.44 21.64 -6.41
CA ASP A 78 -0.21 22.82 -7.22
C ASP A 78 1.18 22.79 -7.86
N LYS A 79 2.24 22.50 -7.10
CA LYS A 79 3.60 22.34 -7.65
C LYS A 79 3.70 21.26 -8.73
N VAL A 80 3.00 20.12 -8.52
CA VAL A 80 2.98 19.03 -9.49
C VAL A 80 2.24 19.45 -10.76
N ILE A 81 1.17 20.24 -10.66
CA ILE A 81 0.41 20.73 -11.81
C ILE A 81 1.22 21.78 -12.58
N GLU A 82 1.81 22.75 -11.88
CA GLU A 82 2.44 23.92 -12.47
C GLU A 82 3.84 23.67 -13.06
N SER A 83 4.62 22.74 -12.47
CA SER A 83 6.01 22.54 -12.86
C SER A 83 6.30 21.14 -13.38
N LYS A 84 6.60 21.06 -14.67
CA LYS A 84 7.08 19.83 -15.33
C LYS A 84 8.43 19.39 -14.76
N GLU A 85 9.31 20.34 -14.46
CA GLU A 85 10.63 20.09 -13.89
C GLU A 85 10.49 19.47 -12.48
N PHE A 86 9.53 19.95 -11.69
CA PHE A 86 9.25 19.38 -10.38
C PHE A 86 8.74 17.95 -10.49
N ARG A 87 7.80 17.69 -11.43
CA ARG A 87 7.31 16.32 -11.68
C ARG A 87 8.42 15.37 -12.07
N GLN A 88 9.30 15.81 -12.98
CA GLN A 88 10.41 14.99 -13.46
C GLN A 88 11.38 14.66 -12.32
N LYS A 89 11.77 15.64 -11.54
CA LYS A 89 12.66 15.46 -10.40
C LYS A 89 12.03 14.53 -9.36
N LEU A 90 10.76 14.72 -9.05
CA LEU A 90 10.02 13.87 -8.12
C LEU A 90 10.03 12.41 -8.60
N PHE A 91 9.70 12.19 -9.88
CA PHE A 91 9.73 10.86 -10.48
C PHE A 91 11.11 10.20 -10.40
N GLU A 92 12.19 10.93 -10.71
CA GLU A 92 13.56 10.38 -10.68
C GLU A 92 13.96 9.91 -9.27
N GLU A 93 13.60 10.70 -8.25
CA GLU A 93 13.85 10.35 -6.85
C GLU A 93 13.03 9.14 -6.41
N GLU A 94 11.77 9.07 -6.81
CA GLU A 94 10.86 7.96 -6.51
C GLU A 94 11.23 6.67 -7.24
N ASP A 95 11.58 6.76 -8.52
CA ASP A 95 11.99 5.61 -9.34
C ASP A 95 13.26 4.96 -8.79
N LYS A 96 14.26 5.79 -8.40
CA LYS A 96 15.46 5.31 -7.74
C LYS A 96 15.12 4.56 -6.44
N PHE A 97 14.25 5.13 -5.64
CA PHE A 97 13.83 4.54 -4.37
C PHE A 97 13.08 3.23 -4.58
N VAL A 98 12.12 3.20 -5.51
CA VAL A 98 11.33 2.01 -5.80
C VAL A 98 12.22 0.88 -6.33
N LYS A 99 13.16 1.17 -7.22
CA LYS A 99 14.13 0.20 -7.72
C LYS A 99 15.07 -0.33 -6.64
N GLU A 100 15.42 0.49 -5.66
CA GLU A 100 16.30 0.07 -4.56
C GLU A 100 15.57 -0.80 -3.54
N ILE A 101 14.33 -0.46 -3.18
CA ILE A 101 13.59 -1.07 -2.07
C ILE A 101 12.67 -2.21 -2.54
N PHE A 102 12.05 -2.07 -3.72
CA PHE A 102 11.02 -2.99 -4.21
C PHE A 102 11.49 -3.85 -5.40
N ASP A 103 12.80 -3.95 -5.60
CA ASP A 103 13.35 -4.91 -6.57
C ASP A 103 12.95 -6.33 -6.19
N THR A 104 12.33 -7.04 -7.12
CA THR A 104 11.75 -8.36 -6.87
C THR A 104 12.82 -9.39 -6.50
N VAL A 105 14.01 -9.30 -7.10
CA VAL A 105 15.12 -10.23 -6.83
C VAL A 105 15.66 -9.99 -5.44
N LYS A 106 15.97 -8.73 -5.10
CA LYS A 106 16.45 -8.36 -3.76
C LYS A 106 15.44 -8.70 -2.67
N CYS A 107 14.16 -8.44 -2.91
CA CYS A 107 13.11 -8.85 -1.99
C CYS A 107 13.06 -10.37 -1.80
N GLY A 108 13.21 -11.14 -2.88
CA GLY A 108 13.28 -12.59 -2.82
C GLY A 108 14.47 -13.07 -1.97
N GLU A 109 15.66 -12.58 -2.25
CA GLU A 109 16.89 -12.91 -1.49
C GLU A 109 16.75 -12.55 0.00
N TRP A 110 16.15 -11.40 0.31
CA TRP A 110 15.90 -11.00 1.69
C TRP A 110 14.96 -11.97 2.42
N TRP A 111 13.88 -12.39 1.75
CA TRP A 111 12.95 -13.39 2.31
C TRP A 111 13.62 -14.75 2.50
N ASP A 112 14.41 -15.21 1.54
CA ASP A 112 15.15 -16.47 1.64
C ASP A 112 16.12 -16.46 2.83
N ASN A 113 16.89 -15.40 2.98
CA ASN A 113 17.79 -15.21 4.11
C ASN A 113 17.04 -15.19 5.45
N LEU A 114 15.91 -14.50 5.52
CA LEU A 114 15.05 -14.45 6.71
C LEU A 114 14.51 -15.84 7.06
N PHE A 115 14.02 -16.59 6.07
CA PHE A 115 13.51 -17.95 6.29
C PHE A 115 14.62 -18.91 6.71
N GLU A 116 15.82 -18.80 6.15
CA GLU A 116 16.97 -19.59 6.59
C GLU A 116 17.32 -19.28 8.06
N ASP A 117 17.38 -18.03 8.43
CA ASP A 117 17.68 -17.58 9.80
C ASP A 117 16.64 -18.08 10.78
N ILE A 118 15.36 -17.95 10.46
CA ILE A 118 14.26 -18.46 11.27
C ILE A 118 14.38 -19.98 11.40
N THR A 119 14.68 -20.69 10.31
CA THR A 119 14.82 -22.13 10.30
C THR A 119 15.99 -22.60 11.14
N LYS A 120 17.12 -21.91 11.06
CA LYS A 120 18.33 -22.18 11.87
C LYS A 120 18.04 -21.96 13.37
N LYS A 121 17.43 -20.83 13.72
CA LYS A 121 17.14 -20.45 15.13
C LYS A 121 16.05 -21.30 15.76
N HIS A 122 15.09 -21.77 14.99
CA HIS A 122 13.90 -22.46 15.50
C HIS A 122 13.81 -23.95 15.14
N LYS A 123 14.91 -24.59 14.79
CA LYS A 123 14.97 -26.06 14.56
C LYS A 123 14.36 -26.88 15.71
N SER A 124 14.43 -26.37 16.96
CA SER A 124 13.88 -27.03 18.15
C SER A 124 12.35 -26.96 18.28
N ILE A 125 11.70 -25.97 17.69
CA ILE A 125 10.25 -25.78 17.84
C ILE A 125 9.44 -26.82 17.03
N ARG A 126 9.98 -27.28 15.90
CA ARG A 126 9.32 -28.31 15.08
C ARG A 126 9.30 -29.71 15.69
N LYS A 127 10.27 -30.05 16.57
CA LYS A 127 10.38 -31.38 17.16
C LYS A 127 9.29 -31.69 18.20
N ASN A 128 8.65 -30.69 18.79
CA ASN A 128 7.74 -30.85 19.94
C ASN A 128 6.27 -30.55 19.64
N SER A 129 5.89 -30.20 18.44
CA SER A 129 4.47 -29.98 18.13
C SER A 129 3.87 -31.23 17.51
N SER A 130 3.16 -32.02 18.35
CA SER A 130 2.34 -33.11 17.83
C SER A 130 1.42 -32.64 16.71
N PRO A 131 1.32 -33.36 15.57
CA PRO A 131 0.40 -33.03 14.48
C PRO A 131 -1.04 -32.77 14.96
N PHE A 132 -1.43 -33.45 16.03
CA PHE A 132 -2.74 -33.27 16.68
C PHE A 132 -2.89 -31.86 17.30
N ARG A 133 -1.86 -31.37 18.02
CA ARG A 133 -1.87 -30.02 18.60
C ARG A 133 -1.91 -28.92 17.54
N ILE A 134 -1.23 -29.11 16.40
CA ILE A 134 -1.28 -28.18 15.27
C ILE A 134 -2.69 -28.15 14.68
N LYS A 135 -3.31 -29.31 14.45
CA LYS A 135 -4.70 -29.40 13.98
C LYS A 135 -5.69 -28.74 14.93
N LEU A 136 -5.56 -28.97 16.22
CA LEU A 136 -6.40 -28.33 17.23
C LEU A 136 -6.27 -26.81 17.25
N ARG A 137 -5.03 -26.27 17.15
CA ARG A 137 -4.80 -24.82 17.06
C ARG A 137 -5.38 -24.25 15.79
N LEU A 138 -5.23 -24.93 14.65
CA LEU A 138 -5.81 -24.50 13.38
C LEU A 138 -7.34 -24.48 13.44
N ILE A 139 -7.96 -25.51 14.00
CA ILE A 139 -9.42 -25.56 14.21
C ILE A 139 -9.87 -24.41 15.12
N GLY A 140 -9.18 -24.19 16.25
CA GLY A 140 -9.45 -23.05 17.13
C GLY A 140 -9.35 -21.70 16.44
N PHE A 141 -8.31 -21.51 15.62
CA PHE A 141 -8.12 -20.31 14.80
C PHE A 141 -9.24 -20.12 13.78
N LEU A 142 -9.65 -21.18 13.08
CA LEU A 142 -10.74 -21.14 12.10
C LEU A 142 -12.09 -20.83 12.76
N ILE A 143 -12.37 -21.40 13.93
CA ILE A 143 -13.58 -21.12 14.70
C ILE A 143 -13.57 -19.66 15.19
N ALA A 144 -12.46 -19.19 15.75
CA ALA A 144 -12.33 -17.82 16.23
C ALA A 144 -12.50 -16.79 15.09
N ASN A 145 -11.90 -17.04 13.92
CA ASN A 145 -12.09 -16.19 12.75
C ASN A 145 -13.54 -16.22 12.24
N ARG A 146 -14.18 -17.39 12.20
CA ARG A 146 -15.58 -17.48 11.76
C ARG A 146 -16.52 -16.73 12.70
N LEU A 147 -16.29 -16.79 14.01
CA LEU A 147 -17.04 -16.02 15.00
C LEU A 147 -16.74 -14.52 14.90
N TYR A 148 -15.48 -14.14 14.64
CA TYR A 148 -15.09 -12.75 14.40
C TYR A 148 -15.77 -12.19 13.15
N PHE A 149 -15.71 -12.88 12.00
CA PHE A 149 -16.39 -12.48 10.78
C PHE A 149 -17.90 -12.41 10.94
N TYR A 150 -18.50 -13.31 11.71
CA TYR A 150 -19.93 -13.25 12.02
C TYR A 150 -20.31 -12.03 12.85
N LYS A 151 -19.51 -11.66 13.85
CA LYS A 151 -19.69 -10.43 14.64
C LYS A 151 -19.48 -9.18 13.79
N VAL A 152 -18.44 -9.14 12.97
CA VAL A 152 -18.15 -8.01 12.06
C VAL A 152 -19.28 -7.87 11.04
N LYS A 153 -19.76 -8.97 10.44
CA LYS A 153 -20.89 -8.94 9.50
C LYS A 153 -22.20 -8.48 10.14
N LYS A 154 -22.38 -8.70 11.44
CA LYS A 154 -23.54 -8.22 12.21
C LYS A 154 -23.43 -6.74 12.54
N LEU A 155 -22.20 -6.22 12.76
CA LEU A 155 -21.93 -4.80 13.01
C LEU A 155 -22.03 -3.96 11.72
N PHE A 156 -21.60 -4.49 10.59
CA PHE A 156 -21.75 -3.89 9.28
C PHE A 156 -22.93 -4.52 8.58
N SER A 157 -24.15 -4.22 9.05
CA SER A 157 -25.33 -4.69 8.35
C SER A 157 -25.30 -4.12 6.91
N ARG A 158 -25.55 -4.99 5.95
CA ARG A 158 -25.45 -4.71 4.51
C ARG A 158 -26.28 -3.50 4.06
N SER A 159 -27.27 -3.07 4.88
CA SER A 159 -28.13 -1.92 4.63
C SER A 159 -27.42 -0.57 4.82
N GLU A 160 -26.47 -0.43 5.75
CA GLU A 160 -25.77 0.85 5.95
C GLU A 160 -24.68 1.08 4.90
N TYR A 161 -23.96 0.02 4.51
CA TYR A 161 -22.93 0.13 3.46
C TYR A 161 -23.53 0.42 2.08
N GLN A 162 -24.70 -0.17 1.78
CA GLN A 162 -25.42 0.12 0.53
C GLN A 162 -26.04 1.52 0.53
N LYS A 163 -26.55 2.01 1.66
CA LYS A 163 -27.08 3.37 1.76
C LYS A 163 -25.99 4.43 1.61
N THR A 164 -24.83 4.26 2.28
CA THR A 164 -23.72 5.23 2.21
C THR A 164 -23.07 5.21 0.82
N GLY A 165 -22.90 4.05 0.20
CA GLY A 165 -22.37 3.95 -1.15
C GLY A 165 -23.31 4.54 -2.21
N GLN A 166 -24.61 4.30 -2.09
CA GLN A 166 -25.61 4.81 -3.02
C GLN A 166 -25.76 6.33 -2.92
N THR A 167 -25.75 6.89 -1.71
CA THR A 167 -25.84 8.35 -1.51
C THR A 167 -24.64 9.09 -2.14
N ILE A 168 -23.44 8.52 -2.06
CA ILE A 168 -22.23 9.12 -2.69
C ILE A 168 -22.33 9.09 -4.23
N TYR A 169 -22.92 8.03 -4.81
CA TYR A 169 -23.11 7.95 -6.27
C TYR A 169 -24.23 8.84 -6.77
N ASP A 170 -25.28 9.02 -6.00
CA ASP A 170 -26.44 9.87 -6.36
C ASP A 170 -26.13 11.37 -6.25
N GLU A 171 -25.13 11.76 -5.45
CA GLU A 171 -24.68 13.15 -5.28
C GLU A 171 -23.58 13.57 -6.31
N MET A 172 -23.04 12.66 -7.11
CA MET A 172 -22.12 13.04 -8.17
C MET A 172 -22.86 13.70 -9.34
N PRO A 173 -22.43 14.89 -9.79
CA PRO A 173 -23.05 15.55 -10.94
C PRO A 173 -22.89 14.67 -12.18
N GLN A 174 -24.03 14.28 -12.79
CA GLN A 174 -24.07 13.41 -13.96
C GLN A 174 -23.57 14.05 -15.27
N ASN A 175 -22.98 15.23 -15.22
CA ASN A 175 -22.57 16.03 -16.38
C ASN A 175 -21.06 16.25 -16.45
N SER A 176 -20.26 15.19 -16.41
CA SER A 176 -18.83 15.29 -16.74
C SER A 176 -18.37 14.03 -17.43
N ILE A 177 -18.89 13.83 -18.64
CA ILE A 177 -18.27 12.97 -19.66
C ILE A 177 -18.13 13.84 -20.91
#